data_6c84aa055bd3d0ec3e30ba992d202919
#
_entry.id   6c84aa055bd3d0ec3e30ba992d202919
#
_cell.length_a   1.000
_cell.length_b   1.000
_cell.length_c   1.000
_cell.angle_alpha   90.00
_cell.angle_beta   90.00
_cell.angle_gamma   90.00
#
_symmetry.space_group_name_H-M   'P 1'
#
loop_
_entity.id
_entity.type
_entity.pdbx_description
1 polymer ?
#
loop_
_entity_poly.entity_id
_entity_poly.type
_entity_poly.pdbx_seq_one_letter_code
_entity_poly.pdbx_strand_id
1 'polypeptide(L)'
;MMKKNKLNNIAGVTLIEIMIGVVISTIMMGAMYTTYSLVNSSYSQVTDRAKISRSGRDIIAMLMRDIRLAGFKYHFGENAADIPKLDNLQHNSSSSDIEKSHDPIIVIKDELGDLTGSVLAEFKNEEADKCCDKIHIVYGDFNQNDADQPYKRYRVTYYAKPSGDNEYYAVHKSKQSWIQTTGASTGDWSSSCSECFSGELIRDHLVDMEFIVFDEQGRIINPPPRPDKDSRRDLYNIKSVDVRLTFRSKNEFYRFNAKEKKPRFVKGLGDRTRKFLDKYLRDSVVVTVNTRNIGS
;
A
#
# COMPACT_ATOMS: atom_id res chain seq x y z
N MET A 1 67.16 -62.91 22.37
CA MET A 1 67.26 -61.58 21.67
C MET A 1 66.06 -60.73 22.09
N MET A 2 66.22 -59.91 23.14
CA MET A 2 65.12 -59.05 23.67
C MET A 2 65.05 -57.73 22.93
N LYS A 3 63.92 -57.47 22.28
CA LYS A 3 63.66 -56.16 21.59
C LYS A 3 63.36 -55.11 22.65
N LYS A 4 64.25 -54.12 22.84
CA LYS A 4 64.02 -52.96 23.68
C LYS A 4 62.92 -52.07 23.02
N ASN A 5 61.75 -52.04 23.65
CA ASN A 5 60.75 -51.03 23.28
C ASN A 5 61.24 -49.62 23.62
N LYS A 6 61.46 -48.82 22.60
CA LYS A 6 61.66 -47.37 22.77
C LYS A 6 60.40 -46.77 23.34
N LEU A 7 60.39 -46.38 24.60
CA LEU A 7 59.38 -45.49 25.16
C LEU A 7 59.58 -44.18 24.50
N ASN A 8 58.61 -43.82 23.64
CA ASN A 8 58.50 -42.48 23.09
C ASN A 8 58.30 -41.50 24.25
N ASN A 9 59.20 -40.53 24.38
CA ASN A 9 59.05 -39.45 25.33
C ASN A 9 57.74 -38.70 24.97
N ILE A 10 56.71 -38.86 25.76
CA ILE A 10 55.53 -38.05 25.71
C ILE A 10 55.90 -36.71 26.35
N ALA A 11 56.18 -35.69 25.52
CA ALA A 11 56.40 -34.33 25.98
C ALA A 11 55.09 -33.86 26.61
N GLY A 12 55.09 -33.56 27.90
CA GLY A 12 53.94 -32.99 28.61
C GLY A 12 53.73 -31.53 28.12
N VAL A 13 52.45 -31.17 27.98
CA VAL A 13 52.04 -29.80 27.64
C VAL A 13 52.41 -28.85 28.79
N THR A 14 53.07 -27.78 28.48
CA THR A 14 53.46 -26.80 29.50
C THR A 14 52.31 -25.89 29.90
N LEU A 15 52.29 -25.42 31.13
CA LEU A 15 51.21 -24.52 31.62
C LEU A 15 51.12 -23.25 30.77
N ILE A 16 52.23 -22.73 30.26
CA ILE A 16 52.24 -21.55 29.40
C ILE A 16 51.62 -21.82 28.02
N GLU A 17 51.77 -23.01 27.48
CA GLU A 17 51.15 -23.42 26.22
C GLU A 17 49.61 -23.44 26.35
N ILE A 18 49.07 -23.94 27.48
CA ILE A 18 47.63 -23.92 27.75
C ILE A 18 47.14 -22.46 27.88
N MET A 19 47.86 -21.62 28.60
CA MET A 19 47.46 -20.21 28.77
C MET A 19 47.46 -19.48 27.44
N ILE A 20 48.43 -19.67 26.58
CA ILE A 20 48.44 -19.07 25.24
C ILE A 20 47.29 -19.60 24.38
N GLY A 21 47.04 -20.88 24.42
CA GLY A 21 45.94 -21.52 23.72
C GLY A 21 44.58 -20.95 24.11
N VAL A 22 44.34 -20.76 25.42
CA VAL A 22 43.09 -20.15 25.92
C VAL A 22 42.94 -18.69 25.45
N VAL A 23 44.03 -17.90 25.53
CA VAL A 23 44.00 -16.49 25.05
C VAL A 23 43.68 -16.42 23.56
N ILE A 24 44.36 -17.21 22.74
CA ILE A 24 44.08 -17.22 21.28
C ILE A 24 42.66 -17.68 21.00
N SER A 25 42.18 -18.72 21.68
CA SER A 25 40.80 -19.24 21.49
C SER A 25 39.75 -18.23 21.87
N THR A 26 39.94 -17.46 22.95
CA THR A 26 38.99 -16.40 23.35
C THR A 26 38.96 -15.25 22.35
N ILE A 27 40.10 -14.85 21.78
CA ILE A 27 40.17 -13.84 20.72
C ILE A 27 39.45 -14.34 19.47
N MET A 28 39.68 -15.59 19.05
CA MET A 28 39.01 -16.18 17.90
C MET A 28 37.49 -16.28 18.10
N MET A 29 37.02 -16.70 19.29
CA MET A 29 35.60 -16.72 19.60
C MET A 29 34.99 -15.32 19.55
N GLY A 30 35.67 -14.30 20.07
CA GLY A 30 35.24 -12.90 19.97
C GLY A 30 35.12 -12.43 18.52
N ALA A 31 36.11 -12.74 17.68
CA ALA A 31 36.07 -12.40 16.27
C ALA A 31 34.95 -13.14 15.52
N MET A 32 34.71 -14.42 15.79
CA MET A 32 33.61 -15.19 15.21
C MET A 32 32.26 -14.63 15.62
N TYR A 33 32.07 -14.28 16.89
CA TYR A 33 30.82 -13.71 17.38
C TYR A 33 30.50 -12.36 16.72
N THR A 34 31.51 -11.48 16.59
CA THR A 34 31.31 -10.18 15.92
C THR A 34 30.96 -10.37 14.44
N THR A 35 31.65 -11.28 13.74
CA THR A 35 31.36 -11.62 12.35
C THR A 35 29.94 -12.18 12.19
N TYR A 36 29.55 -13.15 13.02
CA TYR A 36 28.22 -13.72 13.02
C TYR A 36 27.14 -12.66 13.25
N SER A 37 27.32 -11.79 14.24
CA SER A 37 26.39 -10.70 14.53
C SER A 37 26.23 -9.75 13.35
N LEU A 38 27.32 -9.42 12.66
CA LEU A 38 27.32 -8.54 11.48
C LEU A 38 26.61 -9.21 10.30
N VAL A 39 26.92 -10.47 10.02
CA VAL A 39 26.29 -11.24 8.93
C VAL A 39 24.79 -11.38 9.18
N ASN A 40 24.39 -11.75 10.40
CA ASN A 40 22.97 -11.93 10.75
C ASN A 40 22.19 -10.59 10.64
N SER A 41 22.78 -9.49 11.06
CA SER A 41 22.17 -8.17 10.90
C SER A 41 22.04 -7.78 9.42
N SER A 42 23.04 -8.05 8.61
CA SER A 42 23.02 -7.78 7.16
C SER A 42 21.98 -8.66 6.45
N TYR A 43 21.89 -9.94 6.81
CA TYR A 43 20.88 -10.85 6.27
C TYR A 43 19.46 -10.39 6.61
N SER A 44 19.20 -10.01 7.87
CA SER A 44 17.91 -9.46 8.28
C SER A 44 17.54 -8.21 7.47
N GLN A 45 18.49 -7.31 7.27
CA GLN A 45 18.29 -6.09 6.49
C GLN A 45 17.91 -6.38 5.03
N VAL A 46 18.63 -7.29 4.37
CA VAL A 46 18.35 -7.66 2.97
C VAL A 46 16.98 -8.33 2.87
N THR A 47 16.66 -9.22 3.82
CA THR A 47 15.37 -9.91 3.87
C THR A 47 14.21 -8.93 4.07
N ASP A 48 14.34 -7.97 4.99
CA ASP A 48 13.30 -6.97 5.24
C ASP A 48 13.09 -6.07 4.02
N ARG A 49 14.17 -5.66 3.35
CA ARG A 49 14.08 -4.89 2.09
C ARG A 49 13.38 -5.67 0.99
N ALA A 50 13.73 -6.95 0.81
CA ALA A 50 13.10 -7.81 -0.18
C ALA A 50 11.59 -8.02 0.10
N LYS A 51 11.21 -8.18 1.37
CA LYS A 51 9.80 -8.29 1.78
C LYS A 51 9.01 -7.02 1.48
N ILE A 52 9.56 -5.83 1.76
CA ILE A 52 8.89 -4.56 1.47
C ILE A 52 8.65 -4.43 -0.03
N SER A 53 9.69 -4.62 -0.84
CA SER A 53 9.61 -4.48 -2.29
C SER A 53 8.64 -5.49 -2.92
N ARG A 54 8.66 -6.75 -2.51
CA ARG A 54 7.75 -7.78 -3.01
C ARG A 54 6.29 -7.43 -2.68
N SER A 55 6.01 -7.11 -1.43
CA SER A 55 4.64 -6.81 -0.99
C SER A 55 4.07 -5.57 -1.67
N GLY A 56 4.89 -4.55 -1.90
CA GLY A 56 4.47 -3.36 -2.65
C GLY A 56 4.03 -3.71 -4.06
N ARG A 57 4.75 -4.61 -4.75
CA ARG A 57 4.40 -5.06 -6.10
C ARG A 57 3.10 -5.85 -6.14
N ASP A 58 2.84 -6.70 -5.15
CA ASP A 58 1.61 -7.48 -5.08
C ASP A 58 0.37 -6.58 -4.97
N ILE A 59 0.43 -5.56 -4.12
CA ILE A 59 -0.67 -4.58 -3.98
C ILE A 59 -0.85 -3.77 -5.27
N ILE A 60 0.25 -3.33 -5.87
CA ILE A 60 0.19 -2.60 -7.14
C ILE A 60 -0.42 -3.46 -8.24
N ALA A 61 -0.12 -4.75 -8.30
CA ALA A 61 -0.73 -5.66 -9.26
C ALA A 61 -2.26 -5.77 -9.07
N MET A 62 -2.73 -5.80 -7.82
CA MET A 62 -4.17 -5.76 -7.50
C MET A 62 -4.79 -4.42 -7.92
N LEU A 63 -4.18 -3.31 -7.54
CA LEU A 63 -4.64 -1.97 -7.91
C LEU A 63 -4.70 -1.77 -9.43
N MET A 64 -3.65 -2.18 -10.16
CA MET A 64 -3.61 -2.12 -11.61
C MET A 64 -4.78 -2.85 -12.25
N ARG A 65 -5.09 -4.06 -11.76
CA ARG A 65 -6.22 -4.83 -12.26
C ARG A 65 -7.54 -4.10 -12.04
N ASP A 66 -7.75 -3.59 -10.83
CA ASP A 66 -9.01 -2.95 -10.48
C ASP A 66 -9.16 -1.58 -11.18
N ILE A 67 -8.10 -0.78 -11.30
CA ILE A 67 -8.12 0.49 -12.08
C ILE A 67 -8.45 0.23 -13.57
N ARG A 68 -7.94 -0.86 -14.16
CA ARG A 68 -8.27 -1.22 -15.54
C ARG A 68 -9.72 -1.65 -15.74
N LEU A 69 -10.39 -2.10 -14.68
CA LEU A 69 -11.83 -2.42 -14.70
C LEU A 69 -12.71 -1.17 -14.57
N ALA A 70 -12.16 -0.05 -14.10
CA ALA A 70 -12.92 1.17 -13.93
C ALA A 70 -13.72 1.53 -15.19
N GLY A 71 -15.00 1.85 -15.05
CA GLY A 71 -15.89 2.18 -16.16
C GLY A 71 -16.30 0.99 -17.06
N PHE A 72 -15.89 -0.23 -16.74
CA PHE A 72 -16.28 -1.40 -17.52
C PHE A 72 -17.79 -1.59 -17.51
N LYS A 73 -18.37 -1.93 -18.69
CA LYS A 73 -19.82 -2.10 -18.89
C LYS A 73 -20.69 -0.89 -18.51
N TYR A 74 -20.14 0.31 -18.64
CA TYR A 74 -20.95 1.53 -18.53
C TYR A 74 -21.74 1.81 -19.83
N HIS A 75 -21.23 1.35 -20.95
CA HIS A 75 -21.92 1.46 -22.22
C HIS A 75 -22.93 0.31 -22.35
N PHE A 76 -24.17 0.71 -22.29
CA PHE A 76 -25.27 -0.17 -22.64
C PHE A 76 -25.43 -0.07 -24.16
N GLY A 77 -25.52 -1.22 -24.84
CA GLY A 77 -25.82 -1.26 -26.28
C GLY A 77 -27.18 -0.64 -26.60
N GLU A 78 -27.62 -0.78 -27.84
CA GLU A 78 -28.89 -0.23 -28.34
C GLU A 78 -30.13 -0.55 -27.49
N ASN A 79 -30.05 -1.57 -26.64
CA ASN A 79 -31.12 -2.00 -25.72
C ASN A 79 -31.01 -1.40 -24.31
N ALA A 80 -30.23 -0.36 -24.11
CA ALA A 80 -30.14 0.32 -22.80
C ALA A 80 -31.50 0.83 -22.29
N ALA A 81 -32.43 1.14 -23.20
CA ALA A 81 -33.79 1.54 -22.88
C ALA A 81 -34.60 0.43 -22.20
N ASP A 82 -34.26 -0.85 -22.43
CA ASP A 82 -34.92 -1.99 -21.81
C ASP A 82 -34.48 -2.25 -20.36
N ILE A 83 -33.47 -1.48 -19.88
CA ILE A 83 -32.96 -1.57 -18.52
C ILE A 83 -33.06 -0.20 -17.82
N PRO A 84 -34.29 0.31 -17.59
CA PRO A 84 -34.50 1.66 -17.06
C PRO A 84 -33.89 1.87 -15.67
N LYS A 85 -33.58 0.81 -14.95
CA LYS A 85 -32.93 0.89 -13.63
C LYS A 85 -31.43 1.23 -13.72
N LEU A 86 -30.80 1.00 -14.84
CA LEU A 86 -29.35 1.25 -15.04
C LEU A 86 -29.08 2.65 -15.59
N ASP A 87 -29.99 3.23 -16.35
CA ASP A 87 -29.90 4.63 -16.78
C ASP A 87 -29.84 5.60 -15.58
N ASN A 88 -30.60 5.28 -14.53
CA ASN A 88 -30.56 6.03 -13.27
C ASN A 88 -29.24 5.84 -12.49
N LEU A 89 -28.46 4.80 -12.79
CA LEU A 89 -27.16 4.58 -12.16
C LEU A 89 -26.03 5.36 -12.82
N GLN A 90 -26.17 5.76 -14.06
CA GLN A 90 -25.16 6.59 -14.75
C GLN A 90 -25.10 8.01 -14.18
N HIS A 91 -26.22 8.52 -13.71
CA HIS A 91 -26.38 9.91 -13.33
C HIS A 91 -27.15 10.04 -12.01
N ASN A 92 -26.54 9.69 -10.90
CA ASN A 92 -27.09 10.19 -9.65
C ASN A 92 -26.69 11.68 -9.52
N SER A 93 -27.35 12.50 -10.36
CA SER A 93 -27.06 13.92 -10.57
C SER A 93 -27.36 14.79 -9.35
N SER A 94 -27.98 14.26 -8.32
CA SER A 94 -28.40 15.02 -7.14
C SER A 94 -27.50 14.83 -5.92
N SER A 95 -26.55 13.91 -5.97
CA SER A 95 -25.68 13.65 -4.83
C SER A 95 -24.36 14.35 -5.01
N SER A 96 -24.15 15.43 -4.29
CA SER A 96 -22.83 15.98 -3.97
C SER A 96 -22.05 15.05 -3.02
N ASP A 97 -22.64 13.92 -2.66
CA ASP A 97 -22.06 12.94 -1.75
C ASP A 97 -21.13 12.01 -2.53
N ILE A 98 -19.82 12.19 -2.32
CA ILE A 98 -18.77 11.37 -2.90
C ILE A 98 -18.98 9.89 -2.59
N GLU A 99 -19.51 9.58 -1.42
CA GLU A 99 -19.74 8.20 -0.98
C GLU A 99 -20.87 7.51 -1.76
N LYS A 100 -21.75 8.25 -2.42
CA LYS A 100 -22.84 7.70 -3.25
C LYS A 100 -22.57 7.78 -4.74
N SER A 101 -21.42 8.30 -5.16
CA SER A 101 -21.08 8.46 -6.56
C SER A 101 -20.88 7.12 -7.26
N HIS A 102 -21.25 7.09 -8.55
CA HIS A 102 -21.03 5.97 -9.47
C HIS A 102 -19.92 6.25 -10.48
N ASP A 103 -19.21 7.36 -10.33
CA ASP A 103 -18.18 7.74 -11.28
C ASP A 103 -17.04 6.70 -11.30
N PRO A 104 -16.43 6.43 -12.48
CA PRO A 104 -15.51 5.31 -12.68
C PRO A 104 -14.31 5.31 -11.75
N ILE A 105 -13.70 6.49 -11.53
CA ILE A 105 -12.57 6.69 -10.63
C ILE A 105 -12.77 7.97 -9.89
N ILE A 106 -12.67 7.92 -8.57
CA ILE A 106 -12.68 9.09 -7.69
C ILE A 106 -11.47 8.98 -6.78
N VAL A 107 -10.69 10.03 -6.71
CA VAL A 107 -9.56 10.17 -5.80
C VAL A 107 -9.87 11.21 -4.76
N ILE A 108 -9.83 10.81 -3.49
CA ILE A 108 -9.99 11.69 -2.34
C ILE A 108 -8.60 11.89 -1.76
N LYS A 109 -8.14 13.14 -1.78
CA LYS A 109 -6.82 13.51 -1.30
C LYS A 109 -6.80 13.68 0.21
N ASP A 110 -5.72 13.24 0.84
CA ASP A 110 -5.39 13.53 2.24
C ASP A 110 -6.53 13.20 3.22
N GLU A 111 -7.19 12.05 3.06
CA GLU A 111 -8.35 11.66 3.86
C GLU A 111 -8.03 11.45 5.34
N LEU A 112 -6.80 11.01 5.63
CA LEU A 112 -6.37 10.80 7.01
C LEU A 112 -5.50 11.96 7.47
N GLY A 113 -5.93 12.60 8.55
CA GLY A 113 -5.09 13.51 9.32
C GLY A 113 -4.00 12.74 10.10
N ASP A 114 -3.25 13.47 10.89
CA ASP A 114 -2.15 12.96 11.70
C ASP A 114 -2.51 11.74 12.55
N LEU A 115 -1.57 10.80 12.63
CA LEU A 115 -1.54 9.82 13.70
C LEU A 115 -1.23 10.55 15.02
N THR A 116 -2.27 10.82 15.78
CA THR A 116 -2.13 11.45 17.12
C THR A 116 -1.45 10.46 18.06
N GLY A 117 -0.21 10.75 18.42
CA GLY A 117 0.51 10.03 19.48
C GLY A 117 1.82 9.37 19.10
N SER A 118 2.22 9.36 17.85
CA SER A 118 3.50 8.79 17.46
C SER A 118 4.61 9.85 17.36
N VAL A 119 5.85 9.39 17.23
CA VAL A 119 7.09 10.17 17.07
C VAL A 119 7.03 11.32 16.04
N LEU A 120 5.97 11.38 15.24
CA LEU A 120 5.67 12.45 14.27
C LEU A 120 5.17 13.74 14.94
N ALA A 121 4.66 13.68 16.16
CA ALA A 121 4.15 14.85 16.90
C ALA A 121 5.21 15.92 17.22
N GLU A 122 6.49 15.59 17.14
CA GLU A 122 7.60 16.54 17.30
C GLU A 122 7.83 17.45 16.10
N PHE A 123 7.18 17.20 14.96
CA PHE A 123 7.42 17.91 13.69
C PHE A 123 6.11 18.36 13.04
N LYS A 124 5.38 19.22 13.75
CA LYS A 124 4.23 19.94 13.19
C LYS A 124 4.69 20.97 12.18
N ASN A 125 4.98 20.54 10.95
CA ASN A 125 4.93 21.40 9.78
C ASN A 125 3.66 21.05 9.03
N GLU A 126 2.77 21.99 8.86
CA GLU A 126 1.40 21.88 8.38
C GLU A 126 1.23 21.15 7.01
N GLU A 127 2.30 21.00 6.22
CA GLU A 127 2.30 20.29 4.94
C GLU A 127 2.88 18.84 5.00
N ALA A 128 3.62 18.50 6.06
CA ALA A 128 4.33 17.21 6.16
C ALA A 128 3.44 16.06 6.66
N ASP A 129 2.27 16.35 7.19
CA ASP A 129 1.50 15.42 8.02
C ASP A 129 0.28 14.81 7.33
N LYS A 130 -0.01 15.23 6.10
CA LYS A 130 -1.13 14.71 5.32
C LYS A 130 -0.80 13.35 4.74
N CYS A 131 -1.55 12.34 5.11
CA CYS A 131 -1.59 10.99 4.55
C CYS A 131 -3.07 10.67 4.41
N CYS A 132 -3.38 9.84 3.75
CA CYS A 132 -3.12 9.04 2.60
C CYS A 132 -4.31 9.24 1.66
N ASP A 133 -4.08 9.20 0.38
CA ASP A 133 -5.21 9.30 -0.56
C ASP A 133 -6.07 8.03 -0.48
N LYS A 134 -7.37 8.20 -0.81
CA LYS A 134 -8.33 7.11 -0.99
C LYS A 134 -8.79 7.10 -2.43
N ILE A 135 -8.94 5.92 -3.01
CA ILE A 135 -9.44 5.75 -4.37
C ILE A 135 -10.68 4.87 -4.38
N HIS A 136 -11.74 5.36 -5.04
CA HIS A 136 -12.91 4.57 -5.40
C HIS A 136 -12.83 4.19 -6.87
N ILE A 137 -13.08 2.93 -7.18
CA ILE A 137 -13.07 2.35 -8.51
C ILE A 137 -14.42 1.69 -8.73
N VAL A 138 -15.19 2.18 -9.69
CA VAL A 138 -16.53 1.68 -9.98
C VAL A 138 -16.57 1.02 -11.34
N TYR A 139 -17.17 -0.17 -11.41
CA TYR A 139 -17.39 -0.93 -12.65
C TYR A 139 -18.69 -1.71 -12.59
N GLY A 140 -19.24 -2.04 -13.76
CA GLY A 140 -20.39 -2.93 -13.88
C GLY A 140 -19.96 -4.38 -14.09
N ASP A 141 -20.84 -5.30 -13.74
CA ASP A 141 -20.72 -6.71 -14.08
C ASP A 141 -22.07 -7.29 -14.46
N PHE A 142 -22.05 -8.36 -15.25
CA PHE A 142 -23.24 -9.04 -15.72
C PHE A 142 -23.21 -10.50 -15.28
N ASN A 143 -24.21 -10.90 -14.50
CA ASN A 143 -24.40 -12.29 -14.10
C ASN A 143 -25.71 -12.83 -14.71
N GLN A 144 -25.58 -13.62 -15.77
CA GLN A 144 -26.72 -14.21 -16.48
C GLN A 144 -27.57 -15.14 -15.60
N ASN A 145 -26.99 -15.66 -14.51
CA ASN A 145 -27.69 -16.59 -13.62
C ASN A 145 -28.56 -15.88 -12.57
N ASP A 146 -28.46 -14.56 -12.47
CA ASP A 146 -29.28 -13.76 -11.56
C ASP A 146 -30.44 -13.14 -12.35
N ALA A 147 -31.62 -13.83 -12.32
CA ALA A 147 -32.81 -13.41 -13.06
C ALA A 147 -33.38 -12.08 -12.57
N ASP A 148 -33.20 -11.76 -11.30
CA ASP A 148 -33.77 -10.55 -10.69
C ASP A 148 -32.90 -9.31 -10.91
N GLN A 149 -31.59 -9.48 -10.82
CA GLN A 149 -30.62 -8.39 -10.99
C GLN A 149 -29.39 -8.86 -11.77
N PRO A 150 -29.52 -9.11 -13.07
CA PRO A 150 -28.40 -9.61 -13.90
C PRO A 150 -27.25 -8.62 -14.01
N TYR A 151 -27.54 -7.33 -13.87
CA TYR A 151 -26.54 -6.28 -13.89
C TYR A 151 -26.27 -5.78 -12.49
N LYS A 152 -25.03 -5.94 -12.05
CA LYS A 152 -24.55 -5.45 -10.76
C LYS A 152 -23.49 -4.40 -10.96
N ARG A 153 -23.50 -3.40 -10.13
CA ARG A 153 -22.44 -2.39 -10.09
C ARG A 153 -21.66 -2.56 -8.81
N TYR A 154 -20.32 -2.61 -8.96
CA TYR A 154 -19.40 -2.79 -7.86
C TYR A 154 -18.55 -1.54 -7.66
N ARG A 155 -18.29 -1.21 -6.42
CA ARG A 155 -17.33 -0.22 -6.00
C ARG A 155 -16.21 -0.91 -5.22
N VAL A 156 -14.99 -0.82 -5.72
CA VAL A 156 -13.78 -1.22 -5.00
C VAL A 156 -13.12 0.04 -4.45
N THR A 157 -12.82 0.01 -3.17
CA THR A 157 -12.18 1.15 -2.49
C THR A 157 -10.88 0.70 -1.87
N TYR A 158 -9.80 1.42 -2.15
CA TYR A 158 -8.53 1.32 -1.45
C TYR A 158 -8.35 2.55 -0.56
N TYR A 159 -8.06 2.32 0.68
CA TYR A 159 -7.91 3.35 1.69
C TYR A 159 -6.95 2.92 2.79
N ALA A 160 -6.43 3.89 3.52
CA ALA A 160 -5.58 3.64 4.65
C ALA A 160 -6.37 3.72 5.96
N LYS A 161 -5.97 2.94 6.95
CA LYS A 161 -6.40 3.09 8.35
C LYS A 161 -5.18 3.12 9.26
N PRO A 162 -5.23 3.84 10.38
CA PRO A 162 -4.22 3.71 11.43
C PRO A 162 -4.15 2.26 11.92
N SER A 163 -2.95 1.77 12.23
CA SER A 163 -2.76 0.50 12.92
C SER A 163 -3.35 0.56 14.33
N GLY A 164 -3.55 -0.61 14.96
CA GLY A 164 -4.10 -0.69 16.32
C GLY A 164 -3.30 0.10 17.36
N ASP A 165 -2.01 0.28 17.13
CA ASP A 165 -1.07 1.02 17.98
C ASP A 165 -0.91 2.49 17.56
N ASN A 166 -1.55 2.92 16.47
CA ASN A 166 -1.38 4.23 15.84
C ASN A 166 0.06 4.60 15.45
N GLU A 167 0.93 3.59 15.32
CA GLU A 167 2.34 3.83 14.95
C GLU A 167 2.57 3.91 13.43
N TYR A 168 1.67 3.36 12.63
CA TYR A 168 1.74 3.33 11.17
C TYR A 168 0.34 3.17 10.57
N TYR A 169 0.23 3.29 9.27
CA TYR A 169 -0.99 3.01 8.55
C TYR A 169 -0.98 1.60 7.97
N ALA A 170 -2.17 1.12 7.62
CA ALA A 170 -2.36 -0.13 6.91
C ALA A 170 -3.25 0.11 5.69
N VAL A 171 -2.95 -0.57 4.58
CA VAL A 171 -3.79 -0.56 3.38
C VAL A 171 -4.95 -1.51 3.57
N HIS A 172 -6.14 -0.99 3.40
CA HIS A 172 -7.38 -1.74 3.40
C HIS A 172 -8.05 -1.68 2.03
N LYS A 173 -8.78 -2.73 1.71
CA LYS A 173 -9.62 -2.82 0.52
C LYS A 173 -11.03 -3.19 0.92
N SER A 174 -12.02 -2.56 0.31
CA SER A 174 -13.42 -2.99 0.39
C SER A 174 -13.99 -3.21 -1.01
N LYS A 175 -14.96 -4.13 -1.12
CA LYS A 175 -15.76 -4.34 -2.32
C LYS A 175 -17.23 -4.29 -1.93
N GLN A 176 -17.96 -3.41 -2.56
CA GLN A 176 -19.40 -3.18 -2.30
C GLN A 176 -20.18 -3.30 -3.60
N SER A 177 -21.42 -3.73 -3.51
CA SER A 177 -22.38 -3.70 -4.61
C SER A 177 -23.42 -2.61 -4.37
N TRP A 178 -23.93 -2.02 -5.45
CA TRP A 178 -25.04 -1.10 -5.36
C TRP A 178 -26.34 -1.86 -5.18
N ILE A 179 -27.10 -1.50 -4.16
CA ILE A 179 -28.44 -2.02 -3.90
C ILE A 179 -29.44 -0.88 -4.05
N GLN A 180 -30.31 -0.99 -5.04
CA GLN A 180 -31.40 -0.04 -5.22
C GLN A 180 -32.53 -0.35 -4.24
N THR A 181 -33.00 0.67 -3.54
CA THR A 181 -34.17 0.51 -2.67
C THR A 181 -35.41 0.32 -3.53
N THR A 182 -36.13 -0.76 -3.26
CA THR A 182 -37.36 -1.10 -4.03
C THR A 182 -38.37 0.06 -4.00
N GLY A 183 -38.73 0.58 -5.18
CA GLY A 183 -39.66 1.70 -5.33
C GLY A 183 -39.07 3.11 -5.14
N ALA A 184 -37.76 3.24 -4.89
CA ALA A 184 -37.08 4.53 -4.82
C ALA A 184 -36.07 4.70 -5.95
N SER A 185 -35.85 5.95 -6.39
CA SER A 185 -34.73 6.29 -7.28
C SER A 185 -33.39 6.36 -6.54
N THR A 186 -33.38 5.99 -5.27
CA THR A 186 -32.22 6.02 -4.39
C THR A 186 -31.78 4.62 -4.02
N GLY A 187 -30.49 4.43 -3.82
CA GLY A 187 -29.89 3.17 -3.36
C GLY A 187 -28.67 3.47 -2.50
N ASP A 188 -28.01 2.43 -2.07
CA ASP A 188 -26.78 2.56 -1.29
C ASP A 188 -25.78 1.45 -1.63
N TRP A 189 -24.49 1.71 -1.30
CA TRP A 189 -23.43 0.73 -1.43
C TRP A 189 -23.44 -0.22 -0.24
N SER A 190 -23.54 -1.51 -0.51
CA SER A 190 -23.63 -2.55 0.52
C SER A 190 -22.53 -3.60 0.36
N SER A 191 -22.05 -4.09 1.48
CA SER A 191 -21.10 -5.21 1.54
C SER A 191 -21.78 -6.56 1.73
N SER A 192 -23.11 -6.66 1.55
CA SER A 192 -23.88 -7.87 1.81
C SER A 192 -23.89 -8.89 0.68
N CYS A 193 -23.28 -8.60 -0.48
CA CYS A 193 -23.21 -9.57 -1.56
C CYS A 193 -22.17 -10.68 -1.26
N SER A 194 -22.30 -11.85 -1.91
CA SER A 194 -21.42 -13.02 -1.69
C SER A 194 -19.93 -12.74 -1.98
N GLU A 195 -19.65 -11.79 -2.88
CA GLU A 195 -18.30 -11.40 -3.27
C GLU A 195 -17.86 -10.07 -2.63
N CYS A 196 -18.72 -9.48 -1.78
CA CYS A 196 -18.48 -8.21 -1.14
C CYS A 196 -17.79 -8.40 0.22
N PHE A 197 -17.04 -7.38 0.62
CA PHE A 197 -16.38 -7.35 1.93
C PHE A 197 -16.15 -5.90 2.38
N SER A 198 -16.18 -5.70 3.68
CA SER A 198 -16.06 -4.38 4.30
C SER A 198 -14.71 -4.17 4.93
N GLY A 199 -13.68 -3.90 4.11
CA GLY A 199 -12.41 -3.46 4.62
C GLY A 199 -11.45 -4.55 5.09
N GLU A 200 -11.05 -5.42 4.17
CA GLU A 200 -9.99 -6.38 4.40
C GLU A 200 -8.64 -5.67 4.50
N LEU A 201 -7.85 -6.08 5.49
CA LEU A 201 -6.46 -5.67 5.62
C LEU A 201 -5.63 -6.32 4.50
N ILE A 202 -5.05 -5.50 3.64
CA ILE A 202 -4.16 -5.98 2.57
C ILE A 202 -2.71 -5.97 3.04
N ARG A 203 -2.28 -4.88 3.68
CA ARG A 203 -0.88 -4.74 4.09
C ARG A 203 -0.70 -3.71 5.19
N ASP A 204 0.13 -4.10 6.16
CA ASP A 204 0.62 -3.23 7.22
C ASP A 204 1.81 -2.36 6.80
N HIS A 205 2.19 -1.47 7.68
CA HIS A 205 3.40 -0.65 7.62
C HIS A 205 3.42 0.29 6.42
N LEU A 206 2.23 0.74 5.99
CA LEU A 206 2.08 1.83 5.02
C LEU A 206 2.58 3.12 5.66
N VAL A 207 3.31 3.89 4.87
CA VAL A 207 3.77 5.23 5.23
C VAL A 207 2.99 6.27 4.47
N ASP A 208 2.76 6.02 3.17
CA ASP A 208 2.06 6.94 2.30
C ASP A 208 1.42 6.20 1.11
N MET A 209 0.26 6.66 0.70
CA MET A 209 -0.45 6.19 -0.48
C MET A 209 -0.93 7.42 -1.25
N GLU A 210 -0.52 7.52 -2.51
CA GLU A 210 -0.76 8.71 -3.32
C GLU A 210 -1.21 8.32 -4.72
N PHE A 211 -2.22 9.05 -5.23
CA PHE A 211 -2.77 8.88 -6.57
C PHE A 211 -2.75 10.21 -7.30
N ILE A 212 -2.26 10.22 -8.54
CA ILE A 212 -2.36 11.36 -9.44
C ILE A 212 -3.05 10.90 -10.71
N VAL A 213 -4.06 11.66 -11.16
CA VAL A 213 -4.84 11.34 -12.35
C VAL A 213 -4.45 12.26 -13.50
N PHE A 214 -4.39 11.69 -14.69
CA PHE A 214 -4.01 12.41 -15.92
C PHE A 214 -5.09 12.27 -16.98
N ASP A 215 -5.26 13.33 -17.75
CA ASP A 215 -6.13 13.36 -18.90
C ASP A 215 -5.48 12.67 -20.14
N GLU A 216 -6.19 12.70 -21.27
CA GLU A 216 -5.74 12.13 -22.53
C GLU A 216 -4.47 12.81 -23.08
N GLN A 217 -4.25 14.07 -22.75
CA GLN A 217 -3.08 14.86 -23.15
C GLN A 217 -1.90 14.69 -22.18
N GLY A 218 -2.05 13.87 -21.13
CA GLY A 218 -1.03 13.67 -20.10
C GLY A 218 -0.93 14.85 -19.12
N ARG A 219 -1.93 15.72 -19.03
CA ARG A 219 -1.96 16.80 -18.06
C ARG A 219 -2.56 16.31 -16.76
N ILE A 220 -2.01 16.77 -15.64
CA ILE A 220 -2.55 16.45 -14.32
C ILE A 220 -3.93 17.11 -14.17
N ILE A 221 -4.92 16.31 -13.80
CA ILE A 221 -6.23 16.80 -13.40
C ILE A 221 -6.14 17.24 -11.94
N ASN A 222 -6.04 18.53 -11.70
CA ASN A 222 -5.90 19.11 -10.36
C ASN A 222 -6.81 20.35 -10.20
N PRO A 223 -7.68 20.42 -9.19
CA PRO A 223 -7.89 19.40 -8.15
C PRO A 223 -8.43 18.09 -8.74
N PRO A 224 -8.26 16.94 -8.03
CA PRO A 224 -8.84 15.68 -8.49
C PRO A 224 -10.33 15.86 -8.72
N PRO A 225 -10.87 15.33 -9.82
CA PRO A 225 -12.27 15.55 -10.16
C PRO A 225 -13.18 14.99 -9.07
N ARG A 226 -14.18 15.75 -8.73
CA ARG A 226 -15.21 15.41 -7.75
C ARG A 226 -16.53 15.14 -8.46
N PRO A 227 -17.46 14.40 -7.87
CA PRO A 227 -18.76 14.10 -8.47
C PRO A 227 -19.74 15.31 -8.42
N ASP A 228 -19.25 16.53 -8.53
CA ASP A 228 -20.07 17.72 -8.72
C ASP A 228 -20.36 17.96 -10.22
N LYS A 229 -21.31 18.88 -10.49
CA LYS A 229 -21.76 19.13 -11.87
C LYS A 229 -20.64 19.67 -12.76
N ASP A 230 -19.75 20.47 -12.21
CA ASP A 230 -18.78 21.24 -13.00
C ASP A 230 -17.54 20.40 -13.33
N SER A 231 -17.11 19.54 -12.43
CA SER A 231 -15.94 18.68 -12.62
C SER A 231 -16.25 17.26 -13.09
N ARG A 232 -17.53 16.89 -13.18
CA ARG A 232 -17.95 15.52 -13.59
C ARG A 232 -17.42 15.12 -14.96
N ARG A 233 -17.33 16.06 -15.91
CA ARG A 233 -16.78 15.80 -17.23
C ARG A 233 -15.35 15.30 -17.15
N ASP A 234 -14.57 15.80 -16.21
CA ASP A 234 -13.16 15.45 -16.05
C ASP A 234 -12.99 14.02 -15.51
N LEU A 235 -13.98 13.48 -14.78
CA LEU A 235 -14.00 12.10 -14.32
C LEU A 235 -14.01 11.09 -15.47
N TYR A 236 -14.60 11.45 -16.60
CA TYR A 236 -14.64 10.62 -17.81
C TYR A 236 -13.46 10.88 -18.75
N ASN A 237 -12.63 11.87 -18.47
CA ASN A 237 -11.42 12.19 -19.23
C ASN A 237 -10.15 11.55 -18.63
N ILE A 238 -10.26 10.84 -17.50
CA ILE A 238 -9.13 10.17 -16.87
C ILE A 238 -8.59 9.07 -17.78
N LYS A 239 -7.36 9.22 -18.26
CA LYS A 239 -6.69 8.26 -19.14
C LYS A 239 -5.67 7.40 -18.42
N SER A 240 -4.98 7.96 -17.43
CA SER A 240 -4.03 7.22 -16.62
C SER A 240 -4.04 7.69 -15.16
N VAL A 241 -3.61 6.80 -14.30
CA VAL A 241 -3.48 7.02 -12.87
C VAL A 241 -2.08 6.62 -12.44
N ASP A 242 -1.32 7.56 -11.90
CA ASP A 242 -0.08 7.26 -11.20
C ASP A 242 -0.39 6.85 -9.78
N VAL A 243 0.14 5.72 -9.39
CA VAL A 243 -0.01 5.12 -8.06
C VAL A 243 1.35 5.07 -7.40
N ARG A 244 1.45 5.61 -6.21
CA ARG A 244 2.62 5.49 -5.36
C ARG A 244 2.25 4.93 -4.01
N LEU A 245 2.92 3.86 -3.63
CA LEU A 245 2.80 3.25 -2.32
C LEU A 245 4.18 3.26 -1.65
N THR A 246 4.26 3.80 -0.46
CA THR A 246 5.47 3.80 0.36
C THR A 246 5.24 2.97 1.61
N PHE A 247 6.10 1.97 1.82
CA PHE A 247 6.07 1.11 3.00
C PHE A 247 7.32 1.28 3.84
N ARG A 248 7.21 1.01 5.14
CA ARG A 248 8.36 0.95 6.05
C ARG A 248 8.69 -0.50 6.42
N SER A 249 9.92 -0.72 6.88
CA SER A 249 10.31 -2.00 7.49
C SER A 249 9.56 -2.20 8.83
N LYS A 250 9.33 -3.46 9.17
CA LYS A 250 8.78 -3.83 10.48
C LYS A 250 9.76 -3.52 11.61
N ASN A 251 11.04 -3.81 11.38
CA ASN A 251 12.10 -3.64 12.37
C ASN A 251 12.91 -2.39 12.04
N GLU A 252 13.57 -1.83 13.05
CA GLU A 252 14.54 -0.77 12.89
C GLU A 252 15.71 -1.24 12.03
N PHE A 253 16.01 -0.49 10.99
CA PHE A 253 17.06 -0.82 10.02
C PHE A 253 18.38 -0.08 10.32
N TYR A 254 18.26 1.18 10.71
CA TYR A 254 19.42 2.04 10.85
C TYR A 254 19.92 2.10 12.28
N ARG A 255 21.22 1.90 12.44
CA ARG A 255 21.92 2.08 13.72
C ARG A 255 22.53 3.49 13.74
N PHE A 256 21.99 4.38 14.52
CA PHE A 256 22.62 5.67 14.81
C PHE A 256 22.40 6.04 16.27
N ASN A 257 23.36 6.78 16.81
CA ASN A 257 23.26 7.28 18.18
C ASN A 257 22.16 8.33 18.26
N ALA A 258 21.47 8.41 19.39
CA ALA A 258 20.35 9.33 19.61
C ALA A 258 20.72 10.82 19.38
N LYS A 259 22.02 11.15 19.39
CA LYS A 259 22.54 12.51 19.16
C LYS A 259 22.69 12.87 17.66
N GLU A 260 22.63 11.89 16.74
CA GLU A 260 22.83 12.09 15.31
C GLU A 260 21.58 11.77 14.48
N LYS A 261 20.42 12.19 14.95
CA LYS A 261 19.17 12.03 14.20
C LYS A 261 19.21 12.87 12.91
N LYS A 262 19.55 12.25 11.80
CA LYS A 262 19.47 12.90 10.48
C LYS A 262 18.08 12.69 9.88
N PRO A 263 17.40 13.77 9.49
CA PRO A 263 16.09 13.65 8.85
C PRO A 263 16.19 12.94 7.49
N ARG A 264 15.22 12.09 7.21
CA ARG A 264 15.06 11.42 5.91
C ARG A 264 13.82 11.94 5.25
N PHE A 265 13.96 12.29 4.00
CA PHE A 265 12.87 12.81 3.20
C PHE A 265 12.37 11.74 2.23
N VAL A 266 11.07 11.58 2.16
CA VAL A 266 10.38 10.76 1.18
C VAL A 266 9.55 11.69 0.32
N LYS A 267 9.96 11.83 -0.96
CA LYS A 267 9.26 12.67 -1.93
C LYS A 267 8.06 11.92 -2.48
N GLY A 268 6.91 12.59 -2.60
CA GLY A 268 5.70 12.14 -3.25
C GLY A 268 5.78 12.17 -4.79
N LEU A 269 4.64 11.92 -5.43
CA LEU A 269 4.47 12.06 -6.88
C LEU A 269 4.36 13.54 -7.29
N GLY A 270 3.74 14.36 -6.44
CA GLY A 270 3.65 15.80 -6.64
C GLY A 270 4.56 16.55 -5.67
N ASP A 271 3.99 17.58 -5.05
CA ASP A 271 4.71 18.44 -4.10
C ASP A 271 4.79 17.84 -2.68
N ARG A 272 4.14 16.71 -2.46
CA ARG A 272 4.13 16.05 -1.15
C ARG A 272 5.53 15.57 -0.79
N THR A 273 6.03 16.03 0.35
CA THR A 273 7.32 15.59 0.89
C THR A 273 7.15 15.29 2.38
N ARG A 274 7.49 14.09 2.79
CA ARG A 274 7.40 13.68 4.19
C ARG A 274 8.80 13.56 4.81
N LYS A 275 8.93 14.04 6.04
CA LYS A 275 10.17 14.03 6.82
C LYS A 275 10.06 13.05 7.98
N PHE A 276 11.05 12.20 8.16
CA PHE A 276 11.10 11.18 9.19
C PHE A 276 12.41 11.24 9.95
N LEU A 277 12.34 11.04 11.26
CA LEU A 277 13.51 11.01 12.17
C LEU A 277 13.69 9.64 12.85
N ASP A 278 12.98 8.66 12.38
CA ASP A 278 13.05 7.31 12.89
C ASP A 278 14.13 6.46 12.20
N LYS A 279 14.26 5.21 12.63
CA LYS A 279 15.27 4.26 12.15
C LYS A 279 14.75 3.26 11.12
N TYR A 280 13.52 3.41 10.63
CA TYR A 280 12.93 2.46 9.71
C TYR A 280 13.40 2.69 8.26
N LEU A 281 13.62 1.59 7.56
CA LEU A 281 13.82 1.61 6.11
C LEU A 281 12.47 1.88 5.43
N ARG A 282 12.48 2.73 4.41
CA ARG A 282 11.32 2.98 3.56
C ARG A 282 11.64 2.68 2.12
N ASP A 283 10.68 2.11 1.44
CA ASP A 283 10.75 1.85 0.00
C ASP A 283 9.43 2.27 -0.64
N SER A 284 9.53 2.85 -1.83
CA SER A 284 8.37 3.33 -2.58
C SER A 284 8.28 2.60 -3.92
N VAL A 285 7.09 2.13 -4.24
CA VAL A 285 6.79 1.58 -5.55
C VAL A 285 5.88 2.55 -6.27
N VAL A 286 6.25 2.91 -7.49
CA VAL A 286 5.50 3.83 -8.36
C VAL A 286 5.13 3.10 -9.64
N VAL A 287 3.90 3.27 -10.10
CA VAL A 287 3.43 2.72 -11.37
C VAL A 287 2.38 3.62 -11.99
N THR A 288 2.44 3.76 -13.31
CA THR A 288 1.39 4.40 -14.12
C THR A 288 0.45 3.33 -14.67
N VAL A 289 -0.84 3.49 -14.44
CA VAL A 289 -1.88 2.57 -14.89
C VAL A 289 -2.79 3.28 -15.89
N ASN A 290 -2.85 2.77 -17.10
CA ASN A 290 -3.79 3.27 -18.10
C ASN A 290 -5.18 2.67 -17.87
N THR A 291 -6.20 3.53 -17.89
CA THR A 291 -7.60 3.13 -17.88
C THR A 291 -7.98 2.57 -19.25
N ARG A 292 -8.80 1.51 -19.29
CA ARG A 292 -9.22 0.91 -20.56
C ARG A 292 -10.61 1.36 -21.01
N ASN A 293 -11.49 1.58 -20.05
CA ASN A 293 -12.93 1.72 -20.30
C ASN A 293 -13.45 3.12 -19.97
N ILE A 294 -12.54 4.06 -19.72
CA ILE A 294 -12.87 5.47 -19.46
C ILE A 294 -12.37 6.28 -20.65
N GLY A 295 -13.21 7.20 -21.14
CA GLY A 295 -12.84 8.10 -22.25
C GLY A 295 -12.73 7.42 -23.60
N SER A 296 -13.43 6.29 -23.82
CA SER A 296 -13.55 5.63 -25.13
C SER A 296 -14.84 6.02 -25.83
#